data_f7a7cf2eb400e2ebb5e7dd29bd027abf
#
_entry.id   f7a7cf2eb400e2ebb5e7dd29bd027abf
#
_cell.length_a   1.000
_cell.length_b   1.000
_cell.length_c   1.000
_cell.angle_alpha   90.00
_cell.angle_beta   90.00
_cell.angle_gamma   90.00
#
_symmetry.space_group_name_H-M   'P 1'
#
loop_
_entity.id
_entity.type
_entity.pdbx_description
1 polymer ?
#
loop_
_entity_poly.entity_id
_entity_poly.type
_entity_poly.pdbx_seq_one_letter_code
_entity_poly.pdbx_strand_id
1 'polypeptide(L)'
;IGFDPLKNCFFGTQRHLPIPQPFDSNWKVKGFQLESRYDSKGWTAEFYIPFSVFEGGSPQVYDSWFCNVVRNKMGGEKEYSGTSMTLGNNHNMSMFGIIKFSGKGE
;
A
#
# COMPACT_ATOMS: atom_id res chain seq x y z
N ILE A 1 -0.75 -3.26 -2.97
CA ILE A 1 -2.17 -3.51 -2.64
C ILE A 1 -2.98 -2.32 -3.11
N GLY A 2 -4.00 -2.57 -3.89
CA GLY A 2 -4.92 -1.54 -4.34
C GLY A 2 -6.37 -1.92 -4.05
N PHE A 3 -7.22 -0.93 -3.88
CA PHE A 3 -8.66 -1.13 -3.70
C PHE A 3 -9.43 0.10 -4.13
N ASP A 4 -10.72 -0.08 -4.37
CA ASP A 4 -11.65 0.99 -4.71
C ASP A 4 -12.76 1.12 -3.64
N PRO A 5 -13.61 2.17 -3.71
CA PRO A 5 -14.70 2.35 -2.75
C PRO A 5 -15.72 1.21 -2.74
N LEU A 6 -15.81 0.43 -3.78
CA LEU A 6 -16.71 -0.72 -3.88
C LEU A 6 -16.08 -2.00 -3.35
N LYS A 7 -14.90 -1.90 -2.73
CA LYS A 7 -14.13 -3.00 -2.14
C LYS A 7 -13.56 -4.00 -3.16
N ASN A 8 -13.43 -3.61 -4.42
CA ASN A 8 -12.64 -4.39 -5.37
C ASN A 8 -11.16 -4.25 -5.01
N CYS A 9 -10.48 -5.36 -4.85
CA CYS A 9 -9.10 -5.40 -4.37
C CYS A 9 -8.16 -5.98 -5.41
N PHE A 10 -6.97 -5.43 -5.47
CA PHE A 10 -5.90 -5.86 -6.37
C PHE A 10 -4.63 -6.07 -5.55
N PHE A 11 -3.99 -7.20 -5.72
CA PHE A 11 -2.78 -7.55 -4.98
C PHE A 11 -1.68 -7.91 -5.96
N GLY A 12 -0.47 -7.55 -5.60
CA GLY A 12 0.69 -7.93 -6.37
C GLY A 12 1.96 -7.67 -5.58
N THR A 13 3.01 -8.34 -5.98
CA THR A 13 4.32 -8.21 -5.36
C THR A 13 5.41 -8.25 -6.41
N GLN A 14 6.53 -7.64 -6.10
CA GLN A 14 7.71 -7.67 -6.95
C GLN A 14 8.95 -7.64 -6.08
N ARG A 15 9.86 -8.58 -6.34
CA ARG A 15 11.15 -8.57 -5.68
C ARG A 15 12.14 -7.75 -6.51
N HIS A 16 12.81 -6.81 -5.88
CA HIS A 16 13.77 -5.94 -6.55
C HIS A 16 15.23 -6.31 -6.30
N LEU A 17 15.51 -7.04 -5.23
CA LEU A 17 16.85 -7.41 -4.82
C LEU A 17 17.00 -8.93 -4.70
N PRO A 18 18.18 -9.49 -4.98
CA PRO A 18 19.38 -8.86 -5.52
C PRO A 18 19.25 -8.46 -7.00
N ILE A 19 18.32 -9.08 -7.73
CA ILE A 19 18.04 -8.80 -9.14
C ILE A 19 16.55 -8.57 -9.28
N PRO A 20 16.11 -7.51 -9.98
CA PRO A 20 14.66 -7.27 -10.18
C PRO A 20 13.99 -8.48 -10.84
N GLN A 21 12.88 -8.89 -10.27
CA GLN A 21 12.05 -9.99 -10.75
C GLN A 21 10.78 -9.44 -11.40
N PRO A 22 10.11 -10.24 -12.26
CA PRO A 22 8.81 -9.83 -12.80
C PRO A 22 7.78 -9.57 -11.71
N PHE A 23 6.87 -8.65 -11.98
CA PHE A 23 5.75 -8.38 -11.10
C PHE A 23 4.82 -9.61 -11.02
N ASP A 24 4.48 -10.02 -9.79
CA ASP A 24 3.59 -11.15 -9.55
C ASP A 24 2.21 -10.64 -9.14
N SER A 25 1.26 -10.68 -10.06
CA SER A 25 -0.13 -10.31 -9.81
C SER A 25 -0.95 -11.43 -9.16
N ASN A 26 -0.38 -12.61 -9.00
CA ASN A 26 -1.05 -13.73 -8.35
C ASN A 26 -0.84 -13.76 -6.84
N TRP A 27 0.01 -12.89 -6.31
CA TRP A 27 0.22 -12.75 -4.88
C TRP A 27 -1.10 -12.38 -4.21
N LYS A 28 -1.44 -13.08 -3.14
CA LYS A 28 -2.67 -12.86 -2.38
C LYS A 28 -2.35 -12.48 -0.94
N VAL A 29 -3.20 -11.66 -0.36
CA VAL A 29 -3.06 -11.22 1.03
C VAL A 29 -4.10 -11.93 1.86
N LYS A 30 -3.72 -13.06 2.43
CA LYS A 30 -4.60 -13.83 3.30
C LYS A 30 -4.88 -13.04 4.57
N GLY A 31 -6.16 -12.89 4.91
CA GLY A 31 -6.58 -12.16 6.10
C GLY A 31 -6.71 -10.66 5.89
N PHE A 32 -6.59 -10.17 4.67
CA PHE A 32 -6.83 -8.76 4.36
C PHE A 32 -8.29 -8.41 4.67
N GLN A 33 -8.48 -7.29 5.36
CA GLN A 33 -9.80 -6.77 5.69
C GLN A 33 -9.91 -5.34 5.21
N LEU A 34 -11.05 -5.00 4.63
CA LEU A 34 -11.29 -3.66 4.10
C LEU A 34 -12.72 -3.24 4.44
N GLU A 35 -12.84 -2.07 5.04
CA GLU A 35 -14.11 -1.37 5.20
C GLU A 35 -14.02 -0.02 4.52
N SER A 36 -15.04 0.32 3.75
CA SER A 36 -15.10 1.60 3.07
C SER A 36 -16.45 2.24 3.26
N ARG A 37 -16.46 3.57 3.32
CA ARG A 37 -17.68 4.39 3.37
C ARG A 37 -17.53 5.50 2.36
N TYR A 38 -18.63 5.82 1.71
CA TYR A 38 -18.59 6.99 0.89
C TYR A 38 -19.94 7.73 0.92
N ASP A 39 -19.85 9.04 0.81
CA ASP A 39 -21.01 9.94 0.86
C ASP A 39 -20.81 11.09 -0.14
N SER A 40 -21.65 12.11 -0.07
CA SER A 40 -21.58 13.25 -0.99
C SER A 40 -20.29 14.09 -0.86
N LYS A 41 -19.54 13.92 0.23
CA LYS A 41 -18.33 14.68 0.52
C LYS A 41 -17.05 13.94 0.13
N GLY A 42 -17.11 12.63 -0.03
CA GLY A 42 -15.94 11.83 -0.33
C GLY A 42 -16.08 10.42 0.20
N TRP A 43 -14.95 9.73 0.29
CA TRP A 43 -14.93 8.36 0.80
C TRP A 43 -13.73 8.16 1.72
N THR A 44 -13.90 7.20 2.63
CA THR A 44 -12.86 6.77 3.55
C THR A 44 -12.73 5.25 3.49
N ALA A 45 -11.55 4.76 3.78
CA ALA A 45 -11.31 3.33 3.86
C ALA A 45 -10.41 3.03 5.05
N GLU A 46 -10.73 1.93 5.71
CA GLU A 46 -9.88 1.32 6.73
C GLU A 46 -9.53 -0.08 6.28
N PHE A 47 -8.29 -0.46 6.40
CA PHE A 47 -7.86 -1.79 5.99
C PHE A 47 -6.87 -2.37 6.99
N TYR A 48 -6.86 -3.70 7.04
CA TYR A 48 -5.99 -4.47 7.90
C TYR A 48 -5.18 -5.43 7.04
N ILE A 49 -3.87 -5.42 7.23
CA ILE A 49 -2.94 -6.31 6.53
C ILE A 49 -2.17 -7.09 7.58
N PRO A 50 -2.36 -8.43 7.67
CA PRO A 50 -1.56 -9.22 8.60
C PRO A 50 -0.08 -9.17 8.25
N PHE A 51 0.78 -9.02 9.23
CA PHE A 51 2.23 -9.02 8.99
C PHE A 51 2.73 -10.33 8.40
N SER A 52 2.02 -11.42 8.61
CA SER A 52 2.43 -12.74 8.11
C SER A 52 2.48 -12.82 6.57
N VAL A 53 1.84 -11.88 5.86
CA VAL A 53 1.87 -11.86 4.39
C VAL A 53 3.16 -11.25 3.83
N PHE A 54 3.93 -10.57 4.67
CA PHE A 54 5.19 -9.96 4.25
C PHE A 54 6.35 -10.92 4.48
N GLU A 55 7.32 -10.90 3.58
CA GLU A 55 8.58 -11.59 3.77
C GLU A 55 9.26 -11.00 5.01
N GLY A 56 9.67 -11.84 5.94
CA GLY A 56 10.21 -11.41 7.22
C GLY A 56 9.18 -11.28 8.35
N GLY A 57 7.89 -11.34 8.03
CA GLY A 57 6.82 -11.36 9.04
C GLY A 57 6.68 -10.05 9.81
N SER A 58 6.39 -10.18 11.10
CA SER A 58 6.16 -9.01 11.97
C SER A 58 7.41 -8.16 12.13
N PRO A 59 7.28 -6.83 12.02
CA PRO A 59 8.42 -5.95 12.28
C PRO A 59 8.79 -5.98 13.76
N GLN A 60 10.05 -5.73 14.03
CA GLN A 60 10.55 -5.50 15.38
C GLN A 60 10.50 -4.02 15.73
N VAL A 61 10.57 -3.72 17.03
CA VAL A 61 10.64 -2.33 17.49
C VAL A 61 11.85 -1.65 16.86
N TYR A 62 11.63 -0.44 16.34
CA TYR A 62 12.58 0.39 15.60
C TYR A 62 12.89 -0.07 14.17
N ASP A 63 12.27 -1.14 13.69
CA ASP A 63 12.34 -1.43 12.25
C ASP A 63 11.71 -0.30 11.44
N SER A 64 12.21 -0.13 10.23
CA SER A 64 11.67 0.87 9.30
C SER A 64 11.30 0.20 7.99
N TRP A 65 10.14 0.58 7.45
CA TRP A 65 9.67 0.14 6.14
C TRP A 65 9.45 1.35 5.25
N PHE A 66 9.71 1.17 3.97
CA PHE A 66 9.30 2.17 2.97
C PHE A 66 7.83 2.00 2.64
N CYS A 67 7.12 3.10 2.54
CA CYS A 67 5.70 3.08 2.28
C CYS A 67 5.28 4.29 1.45
N ASN A 68 4.33 4.06 0.55
CA ASN A 68 3.64 5.15 -0.12
C ASN A 68 2.16 4.79 -0.25
N VAL A 69 1.30 5.75 0.01
CA VAL A 69 -0.14 5.63 -0.21
C VAL A 69 -0.51 6.55 -1.36
N VAL A 70 -1.11 5.98 -2.38
CA VAL A 70 -1.42 6.67 -3.63
C VAL A 70 -2.92 6.63 -3.86
N ARG A 71 -3.47 7.77 -4.28
CA ARG A 71 -4.87 7.89 -4.68
C ARG A 71 -4.92 8.21 -6.17
N ASN A 72 -5.68 7.42 -6.90
CA ASN A 72 -5.93 7.65 -8.31
C ASN A 72 -7.40 7.98 -8.52
N LYS A 73 -7.69 9.15 -9.09
CA LYS A 73 -9.03 9.54 -9.49
C LYS A 73 -9.21 9.21 -10.97
N MET A 74 -10.11 8.29 -11.26
CA MET A 74 -10.28 7.77 -12.62
C MET A 74 -11.54 8.29 -13.31
N GLY A 75 -12.46 8.92 -12.57
CA GLY A 75 -13.68 9.53 -13.12
C GLY A 75 -13.46 11.01 -13.42
N GLY A 76 -14.04 11.52 -14.50
CA GLY A 76 -13.86 12.91 -14.89
C GLY A 76 -12.42 13.21 -15.27
N GLU A 77 -11.85 14.26 -14.72
CA GLU A 77 -10.42 14.57 -14.89
C GLU A 77 -9.58 13.60 -14.03
N LYS A 78 -8.65 12.91 -14.67
CA LYS A 78 -7.78 11.95 -13.97
C LYS A 78 -6.80 12.70 -13.05
N GLU A 79 -6.65 12.19 -11.84
CA GLU A 79 -5.85 12.79 -10.80
C GLU A 79 -5.08 11.71 -10.05
N TYR A 80 -3.79 11.97 -9.82
CA TYR A 80 -2.93 11.07 -9.05
C TYR A 80 -2.33 11.84 -7.89
N SER A 81 -2.43 11.30 -6.69
CA SER A 81 -1.82 11.88 -5.50
C SER A 81 -1.25 10.78 -4.63
N GLY A 82 -0.25 11.11 -3.83
CA GLY A 82 0.39 10.17 -2.95
C GLY A 82 0.98 10.85 -1.73
N THR A 83 1.29 10.07 -0.70
CA THR A 83 1.94 10.59 0.52
C THR A 83 3.38 11.00 0.27
N SER A 84 4.01 10.45 -0.77
CA SER A 84 5.37 10.80 -1.19
C SER A 84 5.40 10.98 -2.70
N MET A 85 6.17 11.95 -3.17
CA MET A 85 6.33 12.21 -4.59
C MET A 85 7.25 11.15 -5.21
N THR A 86 6.76 10.45 -6.24
CA THR A 86 7.51 9.37 -6.92
C THR A 86 7.88 9.69 -8.35
N LEU A 87 7.74 10.93 -8.77
CA LEU A 87 8.10 11.43 -10.10
C LEU A 87 7.41 10.64 -11.23
N GLY A 88 6.12 10.36 -11.04
CA GLY A 88 5.30 9.68 -12.05
C GLY A 88 5.33 8.16 -12.03
N ASN A 89 6.18 7.54 -11.23
CA ASN A 89 6.26 6.09 -11.07
C ASN A 89 5.94 5.69 -9.64
N ASN A 90 4.74 5.13 -9.41
CA ASN A 90 4.29 4.71 -8.08
C ASN A 90 5.13 3.58 -7.48
N HIS A 91 5.97 2.92 -8.27
CA HIS A 91 6.85 1.86 -7.81
C HIS A 91 8.28 2.34 -7.55
N ASN A 92 8.54 3.64 -7.62
CA ASN A 92 9.85 4.22 -7.33
C ASN A 92 10.10 4.27 -5.82
N MET A 93 10.59 3.16 -5.25
CA MET A 93 10.77 3.00 -3.81
C MET A 93 11.77 3.99 -3.20
N SER A 94 12.72 4.50 -3.98
CA SER A 94 13.67 5.49 -3.48
C SER A 94 13.02 6.81 -3.06
N MET A 95 11.79 7.05 -3.54
CA MET A 95 11.02 8.25 -3.23
C MET A 95 9.91 7.99 -2.21
N PHE A 96 9.80 6.77 -1.65
CA PHE A 96 8.79 6.45 -0.66
C PHE A 96 9.10 7.09 0.69
N GLY A 97 8.06 7.34 1.47
CA GLY A 97 8.19 7.70 2.88
C GLY A 97 8.60 6.51 3.73
N ILE A 98 8.84 6.76 4.99
CA ILE A 98 9.29 5.73 5.93
C ILE A 98 8.27 5.58 7.06
N ILE A 99 7.87 4.32 7.32
CA ILE A 99 7.14 3.95 8.52
C ILE A 99 8.16 3.40 9.50
N LYS A 100 8.19 3.96 10.70
CA LYS A 100 9.04 3.47 11.78
C LYS A 100 8.17 2.81 12.84
N PHE A 101 8.50 1.60 13.23
CA PHE A 101 7.75 0.86 14.23
C PHE A 101 8.28 1.19 15.62
N SER A 102 7.42 1.77 16.46
CA SER A 102 7.75 2.07 17.85
C SER A 102 7.19 1.00 18.78
N GLY A 103 7.65 0.96 20.01
CA GLY A 103 7.07 0.11 21.03
C GLY A 103 5.83 0.77 21.65
N LYS A 104 4.88 -0.02 22.14
CA LYS A 104 3.78 0.41 23.01
C LYS A 104 2.97 1.60 22.53
N GLY A 105 2.65 1.69 21.24
CA GLY A 105 1.73 2.67 20.74
C GLY A 105 2.15 4.14 20.91
N GLU A 106 3.40 4.40 20.92
CA GLU A 106 3.93 5.76 20.92
C GLU A 106 3.83 6.42 19.54
#